data_c45439daf4019b2cd46337edfbce7a27
#
_entry.id   c45439daf4019b2cd46337edfbce7a27
#
_cell.length_a   1.000
_cell.length_b   1.000
_cell.length_c   1.000
_cell.angle_alpha   90.00
_cell.angle_beta   90.00
_cell.angle_gamma   90.00
#
_symmetry.space_group_name_H-M   'P 1'
#
loop_
_entity.id
_entity.type
_entity.pdbx_description
1 polymer ?
#
loop_
_entity_poly.entity_id
_entity_poly.type
_entity_poly.pdbx_seq_one_letter_code
_entity_poly.pdbx_strand_id
1 'polypeptide(L)'
;ASVAYANVAYTSGPIYLSAGLYDLRDRKGSASYNEGEAFISLYGSYNFELMSVPTYVGLAAYRYTDHIDFHYNEVSVGADFDVFSVDAVIIGDWDTSPSSDYWHWQVSVPLGAIDYTYGTYSGAWQYVFQEVSYGTSVGEIDLGLKLGRNNDNAAGTAANSNQNTTYAVVSVSYSF
;
A
#
# COMPACT_ATOMS: atom_id res chain seq x y z
N ALA A 1 9.35 -4.38 14.51
CA ALA A 1 7.91 -4.51 14.74
C ALA A 1 7.38 -5.60 13.80
N SER A 2 6.55 -6.49 14.30
CA SER A 2 5.82 -7.49 13.52
C SER A 2 4.38 -7.02 13.32
N VAL A 3 3.83 -7.23 12.14
CA VAL A 3 2.42 -6.96 11.85
C VAL A 3 1.81 -8.28 11.41
N ALA A 4 0.75 -8.71 12.07
CA ALA A 4 -0.08 -9.81 11.60
C ALA A 4 -1.22 -9.24 10.75
N TYR A 5 -1.48 -9.85 9.61
CA TYR A 5 -2.63 -9.46 8.80
C TYR A 5 -3.36 -10.67 8.24
N ALA A 6 -4.65 -10.49 8.00
CA ALA A 6 -5.49 -11.43 7.26
C ALA A 6 -6.21 -10.67 6.16
N ASN A 7 -6.29 -11.26 4.98
CA ASN A 7 -6.98 -10.67 3.84
C ASN A 7 -7.87 -11.71 3.16
N VAL A 8 -9.04 -11.28 2.71
CA VAL A 8 -9.94 -12.05 1.86
C VAL A 8 -10.17 -11.24 0.59
N ALA A 9 -10.03 -11.90 -0.56
CA ALA A 9 -10.25 -11.29 -1.85
C ALA A 9 -11.24 -12.10 -2.69
N TYR A 10 -11.96 -11.40 -3.55
CA TYR A 10 -12.94 -11.98 -4.49
C TYR A 10 -12.80 -11.30 -5.84
N THR A 11 -12.75 -12.11 -6.90
CA THR A 11 -12.71 -11.62 -8.28
C THR A 11 -13.89 -12.20 -9.07
N SER A 12 -14.61 -11.35 -9.78
CA SER A 12 -15.69 -11.78 -10.69
C SER A 12 -15.71 -10.87 -11.92
N GLY A 13 -15.33 -11.43 -13.08
CA GLY A 13 -15.18 -10.65 -14.30
C GLY A 13 -14.24 -9.46 -14.10
N PRO A 14 -14.66 -8.24 -14.42
CA PRO A 14 -13.82 -7.05 -14.26
C PRO A 14 -13.72 -6.52 -12.82
N ILE A 15 -14.46 -7.11 -11.87
CA ILE A 15 -14.56 -6.61 -10.51
C ILE A 15 -13.60 -7.40 -9.62
N TYR A 16 -12.79 -6.66 -8.86
CA TYR A 16 -11.98 -7.18 -7.75
C TYR A 16 -12.43 -6.49 -6.45
N LEU A 17 -12.60 -7.27 -5.39
CA LEU A 17 -12.93 -6.79 -4.04
C LEU A 17 -11.98 -7.45 -3.05
N SER A 18 -11.54 -6.72 -2.05
CA SER A 18 -10.81 -7.29 -0.93
C SER A 18 -11.13 -6.60 0.39
N ALA A 19 -10.97 -7.37 1.48
CA ALA A 19 -11.07 -6.89 2.83
C ALA A 19 -9.87 -7.42 3.64
N GLY A 20 -9.17 -6.55 4.31
CA GLY A 20 -8.01 -6.86 5.13
C GLY A 20 -8.19 -6.41 6.57
N LEU A 21 -7.65 -7.18 7.50
CA LEU A 21 -7.52 -6.83 8.91
C LEU A 21 -6.05 -6.87 9.29
N TYR A 22 -5.56 -5.80 9.86
CA TYR A 22 -4.16 -5.62 10.25
C TYR A 22 -4.08 -5.38 11.76
N ASP A 23 -3.24 -6.14 12.42
CA ASP A 23 -2.94 -5.99 13.84
C ASP A 23 -1.68 -5.13 14.01
N LEU A 24 -1.82 -3.98 14.65
CA LEU A 24 -0.75 -3.00 14.84
C LEU A 24 -0.11 -3.04 16.23
N ARG A 25 -0.45 -4.03 17.07
CA ARG A 25 -0.07 -4.09 18.49
C ARG A 25 1.43 -3.96 18.79
N ASP A 26 2.29 -4.31 17.88
CA ASP A 26 3.75 -4.33 18.08
C ASP A 26 4.47 -3.04 17.63
N ARG A 27 3.76 -1.98 17.31
CA ARG A 27 4.36 -0.70 16.93
C ARG A 27 4.88 0.07 18.15
N LYS A 28 5.79 -0.54 18.90
CA LYS A 28 6.47 0.13 20.01
C LYS A 28 7.32 1.29 19.50
N GLY A 29 6.99 2.50 19.95
CA GLY A 29 7.81 3.69 19.70
C GLY A 29 7.10 4.91 19.15
N SER A 30 5.85 4.81 18.75
CA SER A 30 5.03 5.98 18.45
C SER A 30 4.12 6.28 19.63
N ALA A 31 4.21 7.47 20.19
CA ALA A 31 3.32 7.96 21.27
C ALA A 31 1.85 8.09 20.80
N SER A 32 1.57 7.77 19.55
CA SER A 32 0.27 7.93 18.90
C SER A 32 -0.50 6.62 18.69
N TYR A 33 0.10 5.44 18.97
CA TYR A 33 -0.59 4.17 18.79
C TYR A 33 -0.77 3.48 20.14
N ASN A 34 -2.01 3.20 20.51
CA ASN A 34 -2.33 2.45 21.71
C ASN A 34 -2.10 0.94 21.51
N GLU A 35 -1.76 0.23 22.59
CA GLU A 35 -1.70 -1.24 22.56
C GLU A 35 -3.09 -1.78 22.22
N GLY A 36 -3.19 -2.59 21.17
CA GLY A 36 -4.44 -3.22 20.73
C GLY A 36 -5.08 -2.64 19.49
N GLU A 37 -4.49 -1.64 18.87
CA GLU A 37 -5.02 -1.04 17.65
C GLU A 37 -4.97 -2.02 16.47
N ALA A 38 -6.07 -2.09 15.74
CA ALA A 38 -6.14 -2.77 14.46
C ALA A 38 -6.69 -1.80 13.41
N PHE A 39 -6.37 -2.06 12.14
CA PHE A 39 -7.04 -1.35 11.08
C PHE A 39 -7.66 -2.31 10.05
N ILE A 40 -8.77 -1.89 9.50
CA ILE A 40 -9.50 -2.61 8.46
C ILE A 40 -9.30 -1.86 7.15
N SER A 41 -8.87 -2.59 6.11
CA SER A 41 -8.85 -2.09 4.74
C SER A 41 -9.99 -2.72 3.94
N LEU A 42 -10.71 -1.91 3.20
CA LEU A 42 -11.67 -2.35 2.18
C LEU A 42 -11.21 -1.78 0.84
N TYR A 43 -11.12 -2.63 -0.16
CA TYR A 43 -10.71 -2.21 -1.49
C TYR A 43 -11.63 -2.82 -2.54
N GLY A 44 -11.95 -2.04 -3.56
CA GLY A 44 -12.66 -2.50 -4.74
C GLY A 44 -12.11 -1.86 -5.99
N SER A 45 -11.95 -2.62 -7.07
CA SER A 45 -11.56 -2.08 -8.36
C SER A 45 -12.41 -2.63 -9.50
N TYR A 46 -12.51 -1.81 -10.56
CA TYR A 46 -13.04 -2.19 -11.84
C TYR A 46 -11.90 -2.19 -12.87
N ASN A 47 -11.67 -3.34 -13.49
CA ASN A 47 -10.61 -3.58 -14.44
C ASN A 47 -11.17 -3.54 -15.86
N PHE A 48 -10.50 -2.88 -16.78
CA PHE A 48 -10.91 -2.72 -18.17
C PHE A 48 -9.68 -2.55 -19.07
N GLU A 49 -9.88 -2.61 -20.37
CA GLU A 49 -8.84 -2.28 -21.34
C GLU A 49 -9.07 -0.87 -21.90
N LEU A 50 -8.02 -0.07 -21.88
CA LEU A 50 -7.98 1.22 -22.54
C LEU A 50 -6.92 1.17 -23.65
N MET A 51 -7.33 1.22 -24.91
CA MET A 51 -6.43 1.09 -26.08
C MET A 51 -5.54 -0.17 -26.01
N SER A 52 -6.13 -1.30 -25.59
CA SER A 52 -5.42 -2.57 -25.38
C SER A 52 -4.43 -2.59 -24.22
N VAL A 53 -4.46 -1.60 -23.35
CA VAL A 53 -3.67 -1.56 -22.12
C VAL A 53 -4.58 -1.95 -20.95
N PRO A 54 -4.28 -3.03 -20.20
CA PRO A 54 -4.97 -3.37 -18.96
C PRO A 54 -4.91 -2.19 -17.99
N THR A 55 -6.07 -1.75 -17.55
CA THR A 55 -6.24 -0.55 -16.74
C THR A 55 -7.24 -0.82 -15.63
N TYR A 56 -7.11 -0.14 -14.49
CA TYR A 56 -8.12 -0.20 -13.44
C TYR A 56 -8.40 1.16 -12.84
N VAL A 57 -9.58 1.28 -12.24
CA VAL A 57 -9.94 2.31 -11.27
C VAL A 57 -10.33 1.62 -9.96
N GLY A 58 -9.83 2.12 -8.85
CA GLY A 58 -10.03 1.53 -7.53
C GLY A 58 -10.49 2.54 -6.50
N LEU A 59 -11.18 2.01 -5.50
CA LEU A 59 -11.60 2.74 -4.30
C LEU A 59 -11.11 1.95 -3.08
N ALA A 60 -10.51 2.63 -2.13
CA ALA A 60 -10.12 2.05 -0.85
C ALA A 60 -10.70 2.83 0.31
N ALA A 61 -10.98 2.13 1.40
CA ALA A 61 -11.39 2.71 2.67
C ALA A 61 -10.58 2.05 3.80
N TYR A 62 -9.97 2.87 4.63
CA TYR A 62 -9.15 2.45 5.77
C TYR A 62 -9.78 2.94 7.05
N ARG A 63 -9.97 2.04 8.01
CA ARG A 63 -10.69 2.29 9.26
C ARG A 63 -9.87 1.75 10.43
N TYR A 64 -9.51 2.63 11.34
CA TYR A 64 -8.78 2.30 12.56
C TYR A 64 -9.75 2.04 13.70
N THR A 65 -9.47 1.06 14.56
CA THR A 65 -10.42 0.65 15.62
C THR A 65 -10.43 1.62 16.81
N ASP A 66 -9.31 2.24 17.15
CA ASP A 66 -9.17 3.09 18.32
C ASP A 66 -8.98 4.58 17.99
N HIS A 67 -8.66 4.92 16.75
CA HIS A 67 -8.47 6.29 16.29
C HIS A 67 -9.42 6.59 15.13
N ILE A 68 -10.64 6.97 15.46
CA ILE A 68 -11.67 7.35 14.48
C ILE A 68 -11.19 8.50 13.58
N ASP A 69 -10.32 9.35 14.11
CA ASP A 69 -9.77 10.52 13.43
C ASP A 69 -8.74 10.17 12.32
N PHE A 70 -8.31 8.91 12.22
CA PHE A 70 -7.37 8.43 11.19
C PHE A 70 -8.05 7.62 10.07
N HIS A 71 -9.35 7.69 9.95
CA HIS A 71 -10.06 7.09 8.82
C HIS A 71 -9.74 7.87 7.55
N TYR A 72 -9.48 7.15 6.45
CA TYR A 72 -9.27 7.79 5.16
C TYR A 72 -9.77 6.92 4.01
N ASN A 73 -10.00 7.55 2.87
CA ASN A 73 -10.39 6.89 1.64
C ASN A 73 -9.44 7.26 0.52
N GLU A 74 -9.32 6.39 -0.46
CA GLU A 74 -8.48 6.59 -1.62
C GLU A 74 -9.24 6.32 -2.91
N VAL A 75 -8.92 7.09 -3.94
CA VAL A 75 -9.25 6.78 -5.33
C VAL A 75 -7.95 6.49 -6.06
N SER A 76 -7.85 5.32 -6.66
CA SER A 76 -6.66 4.87 -7.36
C SER A 76 -6.95 4.56 -8.83
N VAL A 77 -5.91 4.67 -9.64
CA VAL A 77 -5.89 4.25 -11.04
C VAL A 77 -4.57 3.54 -11.31
N GLY A 78 -4.57 2.59 -12.24
CA GLY A 78 -3.34 1.96 -12.68
C GLY A 78 -3.45 1.41 -14.08
N ALA A 79 -2.29 1.17 -14.71
CA ALA A 79 -2.17 0.62 -16.04
C ALA A 79 -0.94 -0.27 -16.14
N ASP A 80 -1.06 -1.36 -16.88
CA ASP A 80 0.01 -2.32 -17.13
C ASP A 80 0.41 -2.29 -18.61
N PHE A 81 1.69 -1.99 -18.88
CA PHE A 81 2.26 -1.86 -20.21
C PHE A 81 3.19 -3.05 -20.59
N ASP A 82 3.05 -4.20 -19.93
CA ASP A 82 3.87 -5.42 -20.07
C ASP A 82 5.32 -5.25 -19.59
N VAL A 83 5.97 -4.15 -19.92
CA VAL A 83 7.37 -3.85 -19.56
C VAL A 83 7.48 -2.99 -18.30
N PHE A 84 6.43 -2.36 -17.89
CA PHE A 84 6.28 -1.65 -16.63
C PHE A 84 4.80 -1.44 -16.32
N SER A 85 4.47 -1.28 -15.04
CA SER A 85 3.15 -0.82 -14.60
C SER A 85 3.25 0.53 -13.88
N VAL A 86 2.15 1.27 -13.92
CA VAL A 86 1.99 2.54 -13.20
C VAL A 86 0.75 2.45 -12.34
N ASP A 87 0.87 2.82 -11.08
CA ASP A 87 -0.23 2.95 -10.15
C ASP A 87 -0.20 4.33 -9.51
N ALA A 88 -1.37 4.92 -9.30
CA ALA A 88 -1.49 6.21 -8.63
C ALA A 88 -2.72 6.25 -7.73
N VAL A 89 -2.57 6.80 -6.54
CA VAL A 89 -3.65 7.34 -5.73
C VAL A 89 -3.81 8.79 -6.14
N ILE A 90 -4.91 9.10 -6.81
CA ILE A 90 -5.20 10.44 -7.35
C ILE A 90 -5.97 11.31 -6.36
N ILE A 91 -6.66 10.69 -5.41
CA ILE A 91 -7.30 11.33 -4.27
C ILE A 91 -7.01 10.46 -3.05
N GLY A 92 -6.23 10.97 -2.13
CA GLY A 92 -6.05 10.41 -0.81
C GLY A 92 -6.59 11.43 0.19
N ASP A 93 -7.64 11.05 0.89
CA ASP A 93 -8.34 11.90 1.85
C ASP A 93 -8.07 11.37 3.27
N TRP A 94 -7.51 12.23 4.06
CA TRP A 94 -7.33 12.00 5.48
C TRP A 94 -8.48 12.73 6.20
N ASP A 95 -9.43 12.02 6.72
CA ASP A 95 -10.79 12.44 7.12
C ASP A 95 -10.89 13.59 8.18
N THR A 96 -9.79 14.16 8.63
CA THR A 96 -9.81 15.11 9.75
C THR A 96 -9.31 16.52 9.44
N SER A 97 -8.71 16.76 8.28
CA SER A 97 -8.22 18.09 7.93
C SER A 97 -7.93 18.20 6.43
N PRO A 98 -8.37 19.27 5.75
CA PRO A 98 -8.01 19.55 4.34
C PRO A 98 -6.48 19.65 4.11
N SER A 99 -5.70 19.78 5.18
CA SER A 99 -4.23 19.80 5.11
C SER A 99 -3.60 18.40 5.08
N SER A 100 -4.40 17.35 5.09
CA SER A 100 -3.98 15.95 5.13
C SER A 100 -4.08 15.25 3.78
N ASP A 101 -4.59 15.93 2.77
CA ASP A 101 -4.69 15.37 1.43
C ASP A 101 -3.32 14.97 0.91
N TYR A 102 -3.25 13.80 0.31
CA TYR A 102 -2.05 13.31 -0.34
C TYR A 102 -2.38 12.70 -1.70
N TRP A 103 -1.37 12.59 -2.52
CA TRP A 103 -1.37 11.78 -3.71
C TRP A 103 -0.11 10.93 -3.76
N HIS A 104 -0.20 9.82 -4.42
CA HIS A 104 0.87 8.86 -4.54
C HIS A 104 0.95 8.37 -5.99
N TRP A 105 2.13 8.08 -6.46
CA TRP A 105 2.30 7.29 -7.67
C TRP A 105 3.50 6.37 -7.54
N GLN A 106 3.45 5.27 -8.27
CA GLN A 106 4.56 4.33 -8.38
C GLN A 106 4.67 3.77 -9.79
N VAL A 107 5.88 3.38 -10.14
CA VAL A 107 6.20 2.62 -11.35
C VAL A 107 6.89 1.34 -10.92
N SER A 108 6.43 0.21 -11.45
CA SER A 108 7.03 -1.09 -11.23
C SER A 108 7.55 -1.66 -12.55
N VAL A 109 8.75 -2.20 -12.53
CA VAL A 109 9.42 -2.77 -13.70
C VAL A 109 9.80 -4.20 -13.38
N PRO A 110 9.25 -5.19 -14.13
CA PRO A 110 9.66 -6.59 -13.99
C PRO A 110 11.08 -6.80 -14.57
N LEU A 111 11.95 -7.36 -13.76
CA LEU A 111 13.35 -7.65 -14.09
C LEU A 111 13.62 -9.16 -13.98
N GLY A 112 12.90 -9.94 -14.77
CA GLY A 112 12.97 -11.40 -14.73
C GLY A 112 12.23 -11.98 -13.51
N ALA A 113 12.96 -12.52 -12.55
CA ALA A 113 12.37 -13.11 -11.34
C ALA A 113 12.08 -12.09 -10.22
N ILE A 114 12.46 -10.85 -10.38
CA ILE A 114 12.25 -9.79 -9.42
C ILE A 114 11.52 -8.62 -10.06
N ASP A 115 10.81 -7.85 -9.23
CA ASP A 115 10.22 -6.57 -9.61
C ASP A 115 10.94 -5.46 -8.89
N TYR A 116 11.22 -4.37 -9.59
CA TYR A 116 11.70 -3.12 -9.01
C TYR A 116 10.58 -2.10 -9.03
N THR A 117 10.30 -1.50 -7.89
CA THR A 117 9.30 -0.44 -7.75
C THR A 117 9.96 0.84 -7.24
N TYR A 118 9.61 1.94 -7.88
CA TYR A 118 9.93 3.29 -7.44
C TYR A 118 8.63 4.08 -7.29
N GLY A 119 8.48 4.79 -6.19
CA GLY A 119 7.29 5.60 -5.97
C GLY A 119 7.53 6.80 -5.06
N THR A 120 6.55 7.68 -5.03
CA THR A 120 6.57 8.87 -4.19
C THR A 120 5.19 9.21 -3.66
N TYR A 121 5.17 9.74 -2.45
CA TYR A 121 4.02 10.40 -1.84
C TYR A 121 4.24 11.91 -1.81
N SER A 122 3.17 12.67 -2.00
CA SER A 122 3.16 14.14 -1.94
C SER A 122 1.91 14.62 -1.21
N GLY A 123 1.93 15.86 -0.76
CA GLY A 123 0.88 16.40 0.10
C GLY A 123 1.30 16.33 1.56
N ALA A 124 0.45 15.82 2.42
CA ALA A 124 0.74 15.64 3.85
C ALA A 124 1.92 14.69 4.11
N TRP A 125 2.12 13.73 3.23
CA TRP A 125 3.21 12.76 3.27
C TRP A 125 4.17 13.02 2.11
N GLN A 126 5.41 13.36 2.42
CA GLN A 126 6.44 13.63 1.40
C GLN A 126 7.58 12.65 1.57
N TYR A 127 7.52 11.53 0.89
CA TYR A 127 8.62 10.59 0.84
C TYR A 127 8.71 9.87 -0.50
N VAL A 128 9.92 9.44 -0.81
CA VAL A 128 10.24 8.59 -1.95
C VAL A 128 10.58 7.20 -1.42
N PHE A 129 10.11 6.17 -2.08
CA PHE A 129 10.48 4.80 -1.75
C PHE A 129 10.98 4.04 -2.98
N GLN A 130 11.77 3.03 -2.70
CA GLN A 130 12.28 2.07 -3.67
C GLN A 130 12.17 0.68 -3.07
N GLU A 131 11.70 -0.27 -3.86
CA GLU A 131 11.50 -1.65 -3.43
C GLU A 131 12.03 -2.61 -4.49
N VAL A 132 12.53 -3.73 -4.03
CA VAL A 132 12.78 -4.92 -4.84
C VAL A 132 11.96 -6.05 -4.23
N SER A 133 11.14 -6.68 -5.03
CA SER A 133 10.32 -7.82 -4.61
C SER A 133 10.63 -9.07 -5.42
N TYR A 134 10.49 -10.21 -4.77
CA TYR A 134 10.59 -11.54 -5.35
C TYR A 134 9.42 -12.37 -4.87
N GLY A 135 8.78 -13.07 -5.77
CA GLY A 135 7.67 -13.98 -5.47
C GLY A 135 7.88 -15.35 -6.09
N THR A 136 7.48 -16.40 -5.41
CA THR A 136 7.45 -17.76 -5.92
C THR A 136 6.30 -18.53 -5.31
N SER A 137 5.79 -19.53 -6.03
CA SER A 137 4.72 -20.39 -5.55
C SER A 137 5.20 -21.83 -5.42
N VAL A 138 4.78 -22.49 -4.35
CA VAL A 138 5.03 -23.91 -4.08
C VAL A 138 3.68 -24.57 -3.81
N GLY A 139 3.11 -25.20 -4.82
CA GLY A 139 1.73 -25.70 -4.77
C GLY A 139 0.74 -24.54 -4.62
N GLU A 140 -0.08 -24.59 -3.58
CA GLU A 140 -1.09 -23.56 -3.25
C GLU A 140 -0.54 -22.46 -2.32
N ILE A 141 0.76 -22.48 -2.03
CA ILE A 141 1.41 -21.52 -1.16
C ILE A 141 2.22 -20.55 -2.00
N ASP A 142 1.95 -19.26 -1.85
CA ASP A 142 2.77 -18.19 -2.40
C ASP A 142 3.69 -17.63 -1.33
N LEU A 143 4.95 -17.48 -1.70
CA LEU A 143 6.00 -16.92 -0.85
C LEU A 143 6.48 -15.62 -1.48
N GLY A 144 6.59 -14.57 -0.67
CA GLY A 144 7.09 -13.28 -1.11
C GLY A 144 8.20 -12.75 -0.21
N LEU A 145 9.15 -12.09 -0.82
CA LEU A 145 10.16 -11.28 -0.14
C LEU A 145 10.20 -9.91 -0.77
N LYS A 146 10.13 -8.87 0.05
CA LYS A 146 10.28 -7.48 -0.38
C LYS A 146 11.34 -6.82 0.48
N LEU A 147 12.27 -6.15 -0.17
CA LEU A 147 13.27 -5.28 0.46
C LEU A 147 13.04 -3.87 -0.02
N GLY A 148 12.92 -2.93 0.89
CA GLY A 148 12.63 -1.55 0.54
C GLY A 148 13.44 -0.54 1.33
N ARG A 149 13.51 0.65 0.77
CA ARG A 149 14.06 1.84 1.40
C ARG A 149 13.12 3.01 1.11
N ASN A 150 12.81 3.76 2.14
CA ASN A 150 12.15 5.05 1.99
C ASN A 150 13.05 6.19 2.47
N ASN A 151 12.88 7.34 1.84
CA ASN A 151 13.47 8.61 2.24
C ASN A 151 12.32 9.44 2.83
N ASP A 152 12.28 9.52 4.13
CA ASP A 152 11.25 10.29 4.84
C ASP A 152 11.66 11.77 4.86
N ASN A 153 11.13 12.53 3.93
CA ASN A 153 11.23 13.98 3.89
C ASN A 153 9.95 14.62 4.44
N ALA A 154 9.41 14.12 5.55
CA ALA A 154 8.25 14.71 6.20
C ALA A 154 8.51 16.20 6.52
N ALA A 155 8.21 17.06 5.57
CA ALA A 155 8.16 18.49 5.76
C ALA A 155 6.87 18.81 6.54
N GLY A 156 6.96 18.89 7.86
CA GLY A 156 5.80 19.43 8.55
C GLY A 156 5.76 19.34 10.07
N THR A 157 6.44 18.44 10.72
CA THR A 157 6.45 18.42 12.19
C THR A 157 7.81 18.07 12.75
N ALA A 158 8.39 19.05 13.41
CA ALA A 158 9.56 18.97 14.29
C ALA A 158 10.84 18.38 13.68
N ALA A 159 11.76 19.27 13.41
CA ALA A 159 13.21 19.05 13.41
C ALA A 159 13.66 17.61 13.70
N ASN A 160 14.29 16.97 12.71
CA ASN A 160 15.16 15.79 12.85
C ASN A 160 14.71 14.46 12.23
N SER A 161 13.86 14.37 11.24
CA SER A 161 13.61 13.06 10.62
C SER A 161 13.94 12.95 9.14
N ASN A 162 15.16 13.30 8.74
CA ASN A 162 15.77 12.71 7.54
C ASN A 162 16.15 11.25 7.84
N GLN A 163 15.19 10.41 8.20
CA GLN A 163 15.46 9.01 8.50
C GLN A 163 15.19 8.17 7.25
N ASN A 164 16.28 7.87 6.53
CA ASN A 164 16.23 6.79 5.56
C ASN A 164 15.93 5.49 6.29
N THR A 165 14.75 4.93 6.11
CA THR A 165 14.36 3.66 6.69
C THR A 165 14.54 2.55 5.67
N THR A 166 15.22 1.48 6.05
CA THR A 166 15.28 0.24 5.27
C THR A 166 14.39 -0.79 5.95
N TYR A 167 13.62 -1.52 5.17
CA TYR A 167 12.71 -2.55 5.67
C TYR A 167 12.78 -3.83 4.83
N ALA A 168 12.37 -4.93 5.44
CA ALA A 168 12.17 -6.21 4.79
C ALA A 168 10.78 -6.75 5.14
N VAL A 169 10.07 -7.26 4.16
CA VAL A 169 8.76 -7.91 4.34
C VAL A 169 8.86 -9.33 3.78
N VAL A 170 8.45 -10.29 4.58
CA VAL A 170 8.23 -11.68 4.14
C VAL A 170 6.74 -11.93 4.17
N SER A 171 6.20 -12.43 3.09
CA SER A 171 4.79 -12.80 2.98
C SER A 171 4.63 -14.27 2.64
N VAL A 172 3.59 -14.86 3.19
CA VAL A 172 3.14 -16.21 2.86
C VAL A 172 1.64 -16.12 2.67
N SER A 173 1.14 -16.56 1.53
CA SER A 173 -0.28 -16.67 1.29
C SER A 173 -0.66 -18.08 0.82
N TYR A 174 -1.90 -18.45 1.07
CA TYR A 174 -2.47 -19.72 0.68
C TYR A 174 -3.76 -19.47 -0.10
N SER A 175 -3.87 -20.08 -1.27
CA SER A 175 -5.07 -20.01 -2.12
C SER A 175 -5.86 -21.30 -2.00
N PHE A 176 -7.19 -21.22 -1.83
CA PHE A 176 -8.11 -22.35 -1.69
C PHE A 176 -9.35 -22.19 -2.57
#